data_96a6382fb1537a51a76172188e4175a1
#
_entry.id   96a6382fb1537a51a76172188e4175a1
#
_cell.length_a   1.000
_cell.length_b   1.000
_cell.length_c   1.000
_cell.angle_alpha   90.00
_cell.angle_beta   90.00
_cell.angle_gamma   90.00
#
_symmetry.space_group_name_H-M   'P 1'
#
loop_
_entity.id
_entity.type
_entity.pdbx_description
1 polymer ?
#
loop_
_entity_poly.entity_id
_entity_poly.type
_entity_poly.pdbx_seq_one_letter_code
_entity_poly.pdbx_strand_id
1 'polypeptide(L)'
;MIAERDQEVTNASALEKIPFTTLAVKDSEGNIFAMKSDVEKSSVPSAGSEVRMVSVVKSEVKIKTPKLHNLATLQMEAAREYNMAPLKSYEAAMRLYERKLISFPATTATTVTRRRYEECRRTLAKMLAYKNFASVAAVQTQTLQGRAVDTHEMGLQGIVITSVPALVIDDDMSKIYYLIVRRMYQAFSKAAVIIRTKLVAECEGITYSWEGQKYKAKGWHALFPETILPSSPVPTFETGDVTTTFSTGCGSASTPVPRYFTVATLMERLYEERGTSHANEIAKDIIHLEEMGMIKRDIYGHILLTEKGIVLNSIVKGMKISSMEAVHEVDSLISSKLRGAISKSAFDKQLQQFTADVTAEILASPRLYPMMEEDVPCPHCTEGVMKIYGKVAKCDNPDCDHYVFRQFLGKILDYTQLKKLLTTGTTDHIKGFRSFKGNLFAARVVINSNGNPQVTSKPQSHNT
;
A
#
# COMPACT_ATOMS: atom_id res chain seq x y z
N MET A 1 -5.84 -6.19 7.57
CA MET A 1 -5.06 -5.19 6.78
C MET A 1 -5.79 -4.71 5.51
N ILE A 2 -6.00 -5.52 4.44
CA ILE A 2 -6.69 -5.05 3.21
C ILE A 2 -8.12 -4.62 3.53
N ALA A 3 -8.89 -5.43 4.26
CA ALA A 3 -10.26 -5.11 4.66
C ALA A 3 -10.36 -3.85 5.53
N GLU A 4 -9.44 -3.66 6.44
CA GLU A 4 -9.35 -2.46 7.28
C GLU A 4 -9.05 -1.23 6.43
N ARG A 5 -8.13 -1.34 5.49
CA ARG A 5 -7.79 -0.25 4.56
C ARG A 5 -8.97 0.10 3.65
N ASP A 6 -9.70 -0.87 3.13
CA ASP A 6 -10.91 -0.65 2.33
C ASP A 6 -11.96 0.12 3.15
N GLN A 7 -12.11 -0.22 4.44
CA GLN A 7 -13.00 0.48 5.36
C GLN A 7 -12.51 1.91 5.67
N GLU A 8 -11.21 2.09 5.91
CA GLU A 8 -10.60 3.41 6.13
C GLU A 8 -10.81 4.33 4.93
N VAL A 9 -10.59 3.84 3.71
CA VAL A 9 -10.79 4.61 2.48
C VAL A 9 -12.27 4.98 2.30
N THR A 10 -13.17 4.04 2.58
CA THR A 10 -14.62 4.27 2.48
C THR A 10 -15.09 5.30 3.51
N ASN A 11 -14.63 5.19 4.75
CA ASN A 11 -14.97 6.13 5.82
C ASN A 11 -14.39 7.53 5.54
N ALA A 12 -13.15 7.61 5.02
CA ALA A 12 -12.49 8.86 4.73
C ALA A 12 -13.14 9.63 3.56
N SER A 13 -13.75 8.94 2.60
CA SER A 13 -14.50 9.60 1.51
C SER A 13 -15.74 10.36 1.99
N ALA A 14 -16.18 10.12 3.22
CA ALA A 14 -17.29 10.82 3.88
C ALA A 14 -16.84 11.96 4.81
N LEU A 15 -15.53 12.24 4.92
CA LEU A 15 -14.99 13.28 5.81
C LEU A 15 -15.30 14.68 5.28
N GLU A 16 -15.70 15.57 6.20
CA GLU A 16 -15.92 16.98 5.90
C GLU A 16 -14.61 17.69 5.55
N LYS A 17 -14.72 18.69 4.66
CA LYS A 17 -13.59 19.56 4.34
C LYS A 17 -13.38 20.55 5.47
N ILE A 18 -12.20 20.58 6.05
CA ILE A 18 -11.81 21.53 7.09
C ILE A 18 -11.40 22.84 6.40
N PRO A 19 -12.09 23.94 6.63
CA PRO A 19 -11.70 25.23 6.08
C PRO A 19 -10.43 25.73 6.77
N PHE A 20 -9.56 26.39 6.02
CA PHE A 20 -8.39 27.08 6.54
C PHE A 20 -8.21 28.42 5.84
N THR A 21 -7.53 29.35 6.50
CA THR A 21 -7.15 30.63 5.88
C THR A 21 -5.68 30.59 5.47
N THR A 22 -5.36 31.35 4.43
CA THR A 22 -3.99 31.52 3.95
C THR A 22 -3.62 32.98 3.95
N LEU A 23 -2.36 33.28 4.22
CA LEU A 23 -1.75 34.56 3.93
C LEU A 23 -0.42 34.37 3.21
N ALA A 24 -0.03 35.32 2.40
CA ALA A 24 1.30 35.36 1.80
C ALA A 24 2.05 36.58 2.26
N VAL A 25 3.33 36.42 2.53
CA VAL A 25 4.26 37.49 2.89
C VAL A 25 5.42 37.51 1.89
N LYS A 26 6.04 38.70 1.71
CA LYS A 26 7.29 38.85 0.95
C LYS A 26 8.46 39.03 1.89
N ASP A 27 9.56 38.38 1.60
CA ASP A 27 10.82 38.65 2.28
C ASP A 27 11.59 39.81 1.61
N SER A 28 12.75 40.17 2.17
CA SER A 28 13.61 41.26 1.68
C SER A 28 14.18 40.99 0.27
N GLU A 29 14.21 39.75 -0.18
CA GLU A 29 14.64 39.35 -1.53
C GLU A 29 13.46 39.30 -2.52
N GLY A 30 12.23 39.56 -2.07
CA GLY A 30 11.01 39.51 -2.88
C GLY A 30 10.41 38.11 -3.07
N ASN A 31 10.93 37.08 -2.39
CA ASN A 31 10.33 35.76 -2.40
C ASN A 31 9.00 35.76 -1.67
N ILE A 32 8.01 35.03 -2.20
CA ILE A 32 6.66 34.93 -1.63
C ILE A 32 6.51 33.62 -0.87
N PHE A 33 6.04 33.70 0.36
CA PHE A 33 5.77 32.55 1.24
C PHE A 33 4.28 32.51 1.59
N ALA A 34 3.58 31.52 1.00
CA ALA A 34 2.16 31.29 1.30
C ALA A 34 2.04 30.41 2.55
N MET A 35 1.56 30.98 3.63
CA MET A 35 1.39 30.34 4.93
C MET A 35 -0.06 29.92 5.14
N LYS A 36 -0.27 28.88 5.94
CA LYS A 36 -1.61 28.35 6.27
C LYS A 36 -1.88 28.52 7.76
N SER A 37 -3.15 28.78 8.09
CA SER A 37 -3.58 28.75 9.49
C SER A 37 -3.67 27.33 10.03
N ASP A 38 -3.30 27.16 11.29
CA ASP A 38 -3.44 25.87 12.01
C ASP A 38 -4.83 25.73 12.66
N VAL A 39 -5.71 26.74 12.48
CA VAL A 39 -7.02 26.82 13.14
C VAL A 39 -8.12 27.01 12.10
N GLU A 40 -9.20 26.30 12.30
CA GLU A 40 -10.46 26.48 11.55
C GLU A 40 -11.09 27.84 11.88
N LYS A 41 -10.81 28.86 11.07
CA LYS A 41 -11.43 30.17 11.21
C LYS A 41 -12.01 30.68 9.89
N SER A 42 -13.19 31.26 9.99
CA SER A 42 -13.94 31.79 8.86
C SER A 42 -13.54 33.23 8.45
N SER A 43 -12.69 33.90 9.23
CA SER A 43 -12.24 35.26 8.91
C SER A 43 -10.85 35.30 8.28
N VAL A 44 -10.78 35.83 7.07
CA VAL A 44 -9.52 36.06 6.36
C VAL A 44 -8.93 37.38 6.82
N PRO A 45 -7.62 37.46 7.16
CA PRO A 45 -6.98 38.72 7.50
C PRO A 45 -7.09 39.74 6.37
N SER A 46 -7.12 41.02 6.73
CA SER A 46 -7.16 42.10 5.74
C SER A 46 -5.86 42.21 4.95
N ALA A 47 -5.92 42.62 3.69
CA ALA A 47 -4.72 42.92 2.93
C ALA A 47 -3.96 44.10 3.56
N GLY A 48 -2.65 43.96 3.71
CA GLY A 48 -1.81 44.96 4.38
C GLY A 48 -1.75 44.83 5.92
N SER A 49 -2.44 43.86 6.53
CA SER A 49 -2.34 43.62 7.98
C SER A 49 -0.92 43.25 8.41
N GLU A 50 -0.55 43.67 9.63
CA GLU A 50 0.73 43.36 10.23
C GLU A 50 0.86 41.84 10.46
N VAL A 51 2.02 41.29 10.11
CA VAL A 51 2.41 39.89 10.31
C VAL A 51 3.70 39.84 11.08
N ARG A 52 3.68 39.23 12.24
CA ARG A 52 4.85 39.07 13.12
C ARG A 52 5.40 37.64 13.04
N MET A 53 6.68 37.48 12.76
CA MET A 53 7.36 36.20 12.78
C MET A 53 7.60 35.76 14.22
N VAL A 54 6.76 34.83 14.70
CA VAL A 54 6.85 34.28 16.06
C VAL A 54 8.04 33.34 16.21
N SER A 55 8.30 32.54 15.16
CA SER A 55 9.41 31.60 15.15
C SER A 55 9.90 31.37 13.73
N VAL A 56 11.23 31.41 13.57
CA VAL A 56 11.94 31.03 12.33
C VAL A 56 13.00 30.03 12.67
N VAL A 57 12.75 28.75 12.32
CA VAL A 57 13.69 27.66 12.61
C VAL A 57 14.29 27.14 11.32
N LYS A 58 15.60 27.25 11.18
CA LYS A 58 16.38 26.68 10.08
C LYS A 58 17.19 25.53 10.61
N SER A 59 17.00 24.33 10.06
CA SER A 59 17.71 23.12 10.48
C SER A 59 18.37 22.41 9.30
N GLU A 60 19.61 21.98 9.52
CA GLU A 60 20.32 21.16 8.54
C GLU A 60 19.97 19.69 8.73
N VAL A 61 19.37 19.06 7.73
CA VAL A 61 18.95 17.66 7.76
C VAL A 61 19.79 16.87 6.76
N LYS A 62 20.49 15.85 7.26
CA LYS A 62 21.27 14.93 6.44
C LYS A 62 20.41 13.74 6.02
N ILE A 63 20.10 13.64 4.71
CA ILE A 63 19.37 12.53 4.14
C ILE A 63 20.40 11.45 3.78
N LYS A 64 20.35 10.37 4.55
CA LYS A 64 21.26 9.23 4.39
C LYS A 64 21.05 8.57 3.03
N THR A 65 22.10 7.98 2.47
CA THR A 65 22.01 7.12 1.28
C THR A 65 21.15 5.90 1.57
N PRO A 66 20.38 5.39 0.62
CA PRO A 66 19.70 4.11 0.77
C PRO A 66 20.74 2.99 0.95
N LYS A 67 20.33 1.91 1.59
CA LYS A 67 21.14 0.69 1.67
C LYS A 67 21.06 -0.05 0.32
N LEU A 68 21.95 -1.00 0.08
CA LEU A 68 21.85 -1.92 -1.05
C LEU A 68 20.53 -2.69 -1.01
N HIS A 69 20.09 -3.17 -2.15
CA HIS A 69 18.93 -4.05 -2.18
C HIS A 69 19.21 -5.37 -1.45
N ASN A 70 18.23 -5.82 -0.71
CA ASN A 70 17.94 -7.21 -0.44
C ASN A 70 16.73 -7.63 -1.29
N LEU A 71 16.31 -8.89 -1.18
CA LEU A 71 15.19 -9.38 -1.97
C LEU A 71 13.91 -8.56 -1.75
N ALA A 72 13.55 -8.28 -0.50
CA ALA A 72 12.36 -7.54 -0.14
C ALA A 72 12.33 -6.14 -0.79
N THR A 73 13.39 -5.37 -0.63
CA THR A 73 13.46 -4.00 -1.18
C THR A 73 13.54 -3.99 -2.70
N LEU A 74 14.15 -5.01 -3.32
CA LEU A 74 14.16 -5.16 -4.78
C LEU A 74 12.76 -5.45 -5.34
N GLN A 75 12.03 -6.38 -4.72
CA GLN A 75 10.66 -6.71 -5.09
C GLN A 75 9.72 -5.50 -4.94
N MET A 76 9.83 -4.76 -3.82
CA MET A 76 9.04 -3.56 -3.59
C MET A 76 9.31 -2.48 -4.64
N GLU A 77 10.58 -2.24 -4.97
CA GLU A 77 10.96 -1.22 -5.96
C GLU A 77 10.51 -1.63 -7.36
N ALA A 78 10.64 -2.90 -7.74
CA ALA A 78 10.14 -3.44 -9.00
C ALA A 78 8.61 -3.34 -9.13
N ALA A 79 7.89 -3.59 -8.04
CA ALA A 79 6.43 -3.42 -8.00
C ALA A 79 6.03 -1.94 -8.11
N ARG A 80 6.77 -1.02 -7.46
CA ARG A 80 6.50 0.42 -7.48
C ARG A 80 6.78 1.05 -8.85
N GLU A 81 7.91 0.71 -9.46
CA GLU A 81 8.39 1.35 -10.69
C GLU A 81 7.78 0.73 -11.96
N TYR A 82 7.58 -0.58 -11.95
CA TYR A 82 7.19 -1.33 -13.15
C TYR A 82 5.89 -2.10 -13.00
N ASN A 83 5.19 -1.97 -11.86
CA ASN A 83 4.03 -2.80 -11.51
C ASN A 83 4.32 -4.32 -11.69
N MET A 84 5.58 -4.70 -11.47
CA MET A 84 6.05 -6.08 -11.64
C MET A 84 5.63 -6.93 -10.44
N ALA A 85 5.05 -8.10 -10.72
CA ALA A 85 4.69 -9.03 -9.66
C ALA A 85 5.94 -9.47 -8.85
N PRO A 86 5.85 -9.59 -7.52
CA PRO A 86 7.01 -9.91 -6.68
C PRO A 86 7.71 -11.21 -7.05
N LEU A 87 6.96 -12.26 -7.39
CA LEU A 87 7.55 -13.52 -7.83
C LEU A 87 8.28 -13.36 -9.17
N LYS A 88 7.70 -12.62 -10.11
CA LYS A 88 8.30 -12.34 -11.41
C LYS A 88 9.62 -11.59 -11.28
N SER A 89 9.70 -10.63 -10.35
CA SER A 89 10.96 -9.91 -10.07
C SER A 89 12.01 -10.82 -9.44
N TYR A 90 11.61 -11.76 -8.57
CA TYR A 90 12.51 -12.77 -8.04
C TYR A 90 13.04 -13.72 -9.12
N GLU A 91 12.17 -14.23 -9.99
CA GLU A 91 12.56 -15.10 -11.11
C GLU A 91 13.53 -14.40 -12.07
N ALA A 92 13.27 -13.13 -12.41
CA ALA A 92 14.19 -12.33 -13.22
C ALA A 92 15.56 -12.15 -12.53
N ALA A 93 15.56 -11.90 -11.21
CA ALA A 93 16.78 -11.80 -10.42
C ALA A 93 17.54 -13.14 -10.37
N MET A 94 16.84 -14.27 -10.22
CA MET A 94 17.48 -15.60 -10.26
C MET A 94 18.10 -15.89 -11.62
N ARG A 95 17.44 -15.58 -12.73
CA ARG A 95 18.01 -15.70 -14.08
C ARG A 95 19.25 -14.82 -14.29
N LEU A 96 19.28 -13.60 -13.70
CA LEU A 96 20.48 -12.76 -13.70
C LEU A 96 21.61 -13.38 -12.89
N TYR A 97 21.30 -13.99 -11.74
CA TYR A 97 22.28 -14.70 -10.91
C TYR A 97 22.88 -15.91 -11.62
N GLU A 98 22.05 -16.76 -12.23
CA GLU A 98 22.47 -17.93 -13.01
C GLU A 98 23.40 -17.55 -14.16
N ARG A 99 23.18 -16.39 -14.78
CA ARG A 99 24.07 -15.79 -15.79
C ARG A 99 25.28 -15.07 -15.21
N LYS A 100 25.50 -15.14 -13.90
CA LYS A 100 26.61 -14.51 -13.18
C LYS A 100 26.69 -12.97 -13.38
N LEU A 101 25.53 -12.32 -13.53
CA LEU A 101 25.42 -10.87 -13.70
C LEU A 101 25.22 -10.15 -12.37
N ILE A 102 24.65 -10.82 -11.37
CA ILE A 102 24.44 -10.30 -10.03
C ILE A 102 24.89 -11.31 -8.96
N SER A 103 25.01 -10.85 -7.69
CA SER A 103 25.16 -11.72 -6.53
C SER A 103 23.84 -12.45 -6.23
N PHE A 104 23.89 -13.47 -5.34
CA PHE A 104 22.70 -14.24 -4.96
C PHE A 104 21.58 -13.33 -4.44
N PRO A 105 20.37 -13.37 -5.05
CA PRO A 105 19.33 -12.38 -4.76
C PRO A 105 18.48 -12.72 -3.53
N ALA A 106 18.38 -13.98 -3.11
CA ALA A 106 17.59 -14.37 -1.93
C ALA A 106 18.36 -14.07 -0.63
N THR A 107 18.68 -12.81 -0.41
CA THR A 107 19.44 -12.31 0.75
C THR A 107 18.62 -11.29 1.54
N THR A 108 18.82 -11.26 2.85
CA THR A 108 18.32 -10.22 3.75
C THR A 108 19.37 -9.11 4.00
N ALA A 109 20.63 -9.35 3.62
CA ALA A 109 21.71 -8.40 3.80
C ALA A 109 21.56 -7.17 2.90
N THR A 110 22.03 -6.03 3.38
CA THR A 110 21.96 -4.73 2.69
C THR A 110 23.31 -4.03 2.59
N THR A 111 24.38 -4.75 2.93
CA THR A 111 25.78 -4.28 2.95
C THR A 111 26.66 -5.24 2.17
N VAL A 112 27.89 -4.81 1.86
CA VAL A 112 28.93 -5.65 1.24
C VAL A 112 30.22 -5.50 2.02
N THR A 113 31.12 -6.47 1.90
CA THR A 113 32.50 -6.37 2.46
C THR A 113 33.31 -5.30 1.72
N ARG A 114 34.41 -4.83 2.33
CA ARG A 114 35.34 -3.87 1.71
C ARG A 114 35.89 -4.39 0.38
N ARG A 115 36.28 -5.64 0.33
CA ARG A 115 36.78 -6.29 -0.89
C ARG A 115 35.72 -6.25 -2.00
N ARG A 116 34.48 -6.64 -1.66
CA ARG A 116 33.37 -6.66 -2.63
C ARG A 116 33.02 -5.25 -3.13
N TYR A 117 33.10 -4.26 -2.26
CA TYR A 117 32.90 -2.87 -2.65
C TYR A 117 33.90 -2.39 -3.72
N GLU A 118 35.19 -2.75 -3.59
CA GLU A 118 36.19 -2.41 -4.60
C GLU A 118 35.97 -3.12 -5.95
N GLU A 119 35.47 -4.35 -5.93
CA GLU A 119 35.03 -5.05 -7.13
C GLU A 119 33.84 -4.36 -7.79
N CYS A 120 32.83 -3.98 -6.98
CA CYS A 120 31.65 -3.24 -7.44
C CYS A 120 32.01 -1.90 -8.08
N ARG A 121 32.94 -1.14 -7.49
CA ARG A 121 33.39 0.13 -8.07
C ARG A 121 33.92 -0.03 -9.49
N ARG A 122 34.75 -1.06 -9.73
CA ARG A 122 35.29 -1.35 -11.06
C ARG A 122 34.21 -1.72 -12.07
N THR A 123 33.21 -2.49 -11.63
CA THR A 123 32.08 -2.88 -12.49
C THR A 123 31.17 -1.68 -12.78
N LEU A 124 30.85 -0.87 -11.78
CA LEU A 124 30.04 0.35 -11.94
C LEU A 124 30.69 1.36 -12.88
N ALA A 125 32.02 1.50 -12.84
CA ALA A 125 32.73 2.39 -13.76
C ALA A 125 32.47 2.03 -15.24
N LYS A 126 32.32 0.74 -15.55
CA LYS A 126 31.98 0.28 -16.91
C LYS A 126 30.54 0.62 -17.31
N MET A 127 29.64 0.72 -16.33
CA MET A 127 28.22 1.04 -16.58
C MET A 127 28.00 2.49 -17.03
N LEU A 128 28.94 3.40 -16.75
CA LEU A 128 28.84 4.80 -17.15
C LEU A 128 28.85 5.01 -18.70
N ALA A 129 29.31 4.01 -19.43
CA ALA A 129 29.26 4.03 -20.90
C ALA A 129 27.85 3.82 -21.47
N TYR A 130 26.91 3.37 -20.64
CA TYR A 130 25.53 3.09 -21.06
C TYR A 130 24.64 4.32 -20.93
N LYS A 131 23.82 4.58 -21.96
CA LYS A 131 22.94 5.76 -22.05
C LYS A 131 22.06 5.97 -20.81
N ASN A 132 21.57 4.88 -20.23
CA ASN A 132 20.70 4.92 -19.04
C ASN A 132 21.39 5.48 -17.78
N PHE A 133 22.73 5.60 -17.79
CA PHE A 133 23.51 6.13 -16.67
C PHE A 133 24.29 7.41 -17.04
N ALA A 134 23.92 8.07 -18.13
CA ALA A 134 24.56 9.32 -18.56
C ALA A 134 24.45 10.44 -17.50
N SER A 135 23.33 10.52 -16.78
CA SER A 135 23.16 11.48 -15.68
C SER A 135 24.15 11.21 -14.53
N VAL A 136 24.42 9.95 -14.24
CA VAL A 136 25.41 9.54 -13.23
C VAL A 136 26.81 9.90 -13.67
N ALA A 137 27.14 9.69 -14.94
CA ALA A 137 28.43 10.05 -15.51
C ALA A 137 28.70 11.56 -15.39
N ALA A 138 27.71 12.41 -15.61
CA ALA A 138 27.81 13.86 -15.51
C ALA A 138 28.07 14.36 -14.07
N VAL A 139 27.63 13.62 -13.05
CA VAL A 139 27.76 14.01 -11.63
C VAL A 139 28.98 13.36 -10.97
N GLN A 140 29.55 12.33 -11.57
CA GLN A 140 30.55 11.45 -10.93
C GLN A 140 32.00 11.99 -10.99
N THR A 141 32.18 13.22 -10.60
CA THR A 141 33.51 13.72 -10.22
C THR A 141 33.92 13.35 -8.79
N GLN A 142 33.03 12.64 -8.05
CA GLN A 142 33.20 12.40 -6.62
C GLN A 142 33.43 10.92 -6.30
N THR A 143 34.37 10.70 -5.40
CA THR A 143 34.71 9.39 -4.83
C THR A 143 33.47 8.71 -4.25
N LEU A 144 33.13 7.52 -4.72
CA LEU A 144 32.13 6.68 -4.09
C LEU A 144 32.55 6.39 -2.65
N GLN A 145 31.73 6.75 -1.68
CA GLN A 145 32.00 6.55 -0.23
C GLN A 145 30.99 5.53 0.30
N GLY A 146 31.51 4.37 0.72
CA GLY A 146 30.66 3.24 1.05
C GLY A 146 30.07 3.27 2.44
N ARG A 147 28.87 3.83 2.64
CA ARG A 147 28.08 3.56 3.84
C ARG A 147 27.52 2.13 3.87
N ALA A 148 27.31 1.52 2.71
CA ALA A 148 26.82 0.15 2.57
C ALA A 148 27.95 -0.89 2.71
N VAL A 149 29.10 -0.53 3.25
CA VAL A 149 30.23 -1.43 3.51
C VAL A 149 30.19 -1.89 4.96
N ASP A 150 30.19 -3.20 5.17
CA ASP A 150 30.37 -3.82 6.48
C ASP A 150 31.84 -4.18 6.66
N THR A 151 32.35 -3.98 7.86
CA THR A 151 33.71 -4.36 8.25
C THR A 151 33.81 -5.83 8.68
N HIS A 152 32.67 -6.49 8.91
CA HIS A 152 32.62 -7.93 9.24
C HIS A 152 32.68 -8.75 7.96
N GLU A 153 33.71 -9.56 7.80
CA GLU A 153 34.00 -10.28 6.55
C GLU A 153 33.14 -11.54 6.30
N MET A 154 32.31 -11.93 7.25
CA MET A 154 31.53 -13.17 7.16
C MET A 154 30.03 -12.91 7.14
N GLY A 155 29.35 -13.32 6.06
CA GLY A 155 27.89 -13.29 5.98
C GLY A 155 27.34 -13.11 4.56
N LEU A 156 26.02 -13.14 4.48
CA LEU A 156 25.29 -12.81 3.25
C LEU A 156 25.54 -11.34 2.88
N GLN A 157 25.63 -11.07 1.58
CA GLN A 157 25.85 -9.74 1.06
C GLN A 157 24.58 -9.21 0.39
N GLY A 158 24.44 -7.89 0.34
CA GLY A 158 23.41 -7.21 -0.43
C GLY A 158 23.51 -7.55 -1.92
N ILE A 159 22.41 -7.34 -2.64
CA ILE A 159 22.36 -7.62 -4.08
C ILE A 159 23.19 -6.57 -4.82
N VAL A 160 24.19 -7.05 -5.57
CA VAL A 160 25.10 -6.22 -6.35
C VAL A 160 25.36 -6.83 -7.72
N ILE A 161 25.72 -6.00 -8.69
CA ILE A 161 26.19 -6.51 -9.99
C ILE A 161 27.59 -7.13 -9.86
N THR A 162 27.81 -8.22 -10.59
CA THR A 162 29.11 -8.93 -10.65
C THR A 162 29.82 -8.73 -11.98
N SER A 163 29.05 -8.54 -13.04
CA SER A 163 29.56 -8.26 -14.38
C SER A 163 28.58 -7.41 -15.19
N VAL A 164 29.04 -6.92 -16.31
CA VAL A 164 28.21 -6.16 -17.29
C VAL A 164 27.68 -7.19 -18.31
N PRO A 165 26.41 -7.13 -18.71
CA PRO A 165 25.86 -8.04 -19.71
C PRO A 165 26.62 -7.90 -21.05
N ALA A 166 27.19 -9.01 -21.52
CA ALA A 166 27.83 -9.08 -22.85
C ALA A 166 26.81 -9.40 -23.95
N LEU A 167 25.66 -9.95 -23.60
CA LEU A 167 24.57 -10.34 -24.49
C LEU A 167 23.27 -9.62 -24.10
N VAL A 168 22.34 -9.55 -25.05
CA VAL A 168 20.98 -9.03 -24.79
C VAL A 168 20.31 -9.90 -23.73
N ILE A 169 19.78 -9.24 -22.72
CA ILE A 169 18.93 -9.82 -21.68
C ILE A 169 17.48 -9.39 -21.94
N ASP A 170 16.51 -10.20 -21.48
CA ASP A 170 15.10 -9.87 -21.67
C ASP A 170 14.68 -8.60 -20.89
N ASP A 171 13.49 -8.10 -21.17
CA ASP A 171 13.00 -6.84 -20.61
C ASP A 171 12.90 -6.88 -19.08
N ASP A 172 12.40 -8.00 -18.51
CA ASP A 172 12.28 -8.16 -17.05
C ASP A 172 13.66 -8.17 -16.38
N MET A 173 14.60 -8.93 -16.94
CA MET A 173 15.98 -8.95 -16.46
C MET A 173 16.63 -7.56 -16.56
N SER A 174 16.37 -6.83 -17.65
CA SER A 174 16.89 -5.47 -17.86
C SER A 174 16.38 -4.50 -16.80
N LYS A 175 15.10 -4.55 -16.49
CA LYS A 175 14.47 -3.74 -15.43
C LYS A 175 15.08 -4.04 -14.05
N ILE A 176 15.18 -5.30 -13.68
CA ILE A 176 15.77 -5.72 -12.38
C ILE A 176 17.26 -5.34 -12.31
N TYR A 177 18.01 -5.56 -13.38
CA TYR A 177 19.43 -5.19 -13.43
C TYR A 177 19.60 -3.67 -13.28
N TYR A 178 18.77 -2.87 -13.97
CA TYR A 178 18.76 -1.42 -13.83
C TYR A 178 18.52 -0.95 -12.40
N LEU A 179 17.51 -1.51 -11.72
CA LEU A 179 17.21 -1.18 -10.32
C LEU A 179 18.42 -1.46 -9.40
N ILE A 180 19.07 -2.61 -9.59
CA ILE A 180 20.25 -2.96 -8.80
C ILE A 180 21.40 -1.99 -9.04
N VAL A 181 21.70 -1.65 -10.29
CA VAL A 181 22.76 -0.69 -10.64
C VAL A 181 22.45 0.71 -10.07
N ARG A 182 21.20 1.18 -10.26
CA ARG A 182 20.73 2.46 -9.73
C ARG A 182 20.93 2.53 -8.22
N ARG A 183 20.50 1.48 -7.50
CA ARG A 183 20.62 1.39 -6.05
C ARG A 183 22.08 1.37 -5.59
N MET A 184 22.96 0.69 -6.32
CA MET A 184 24.40 0.67 -5.98
C MET A 184 25.02 2.06 -6.12
N TYR A 185 24.72 2.82 -7.19
CA TYR A 185 25.18 4.20 -7.31
C TYR A 185 24.69 5.07 -6.14
N GLN A 186 23.42 4.96 -5.79
CA GLN A 186 22.84 5.71 -4.67
C GLN A 186 23.48 5.33 -3.33
N ALA A 187 23.62 4.02 -3.06
CA ALA A 187 24.13 3.49 -1.80
C ALA A 187 25.61 3.85 -1.57
N PHE A 188 26.40 3.92 -2.63
CA PHE A 188 27.82 4.22 -2.55
C PHE A 188 28.16 5.71 -2.70
N SER A 189 27.17 6.58 -2.79
CA SER A 189 27.32 8.02 -2.92
C SER A 189 27.34 8.74 -1.58
N LYS A 190 27.50 10.07 -1.62
CA LYS A 190 27.41 10.93 -0.44
C LYS A 190 25.94 11.16 -0.06
N ALA A 191 25.69 11.36 1.21
CA ALA A 191 24.39 11.77 1.70
C ALA A 191 23.97 13.12 1.09
N ALA A 192 22.66 13.31 0.87
CA ALA A 192 22.15 14.62 0.57
C ALA A 192 22.01 15.46 1.86
N VAL A 193 22.13 16.76 1.73
CA VAL A 193 21.96 17.69 2.84
C VAL A 193 20.98 18.76 2.42
N ILE A 194 19.92 18.92 3.19
CA ILE A 194 18.90 19.95 2.98
C ILE A 194 18.86 20.91 4.15
N ILE A 195 18.55 22.15 3.91
CA ILE A 195 18.14 23.13 4.89
C ILE A 195 16.61 23.08 4.91
N ARG A 196 16.03 22.64 6.02
CA ARG A 196 14.59 22.70 6.26
C ARG A 196 14.31 23.96 7.06
N THR A 197 13.35 24.76 6.58
CA THR A 197 12.93 25.98 7.27
C THR A 197 11.48 25.86 7.63
N LYS A 198 11.17 26.17 8.90
CA LYS A 198 9.80 26.32 9.40
C LYS A 198 9.60 27.77 9.85
N LEU A 199 8.58 28.43 9.31
CA LEU A 199 8.10 29.73 9.74
C LEU A 199 6.81 29.55 10.53
N VAL A 200 6.69 30.28 11.62
CA VAL A 200 5.45 30.47 12.37
C VAL A 200 5.26 31.96 12.53
N ALA A 201 4.13 32.45 12.09
CA ALA A 201 3.78 33.86 12.16
C ALA A 201 2.40 34.07 12.77
N GLU A 202 2.18 35.21 13.34
CA GLU A 202 0.90 35.65 13.89
C GLU A 202 0.39 36.87 13.09
N CYS A 203 -0.91 36.84 12.73
CA CYS A 203 -1.60 37.93 12.07
C CYS A 203 -3.03 37.98 12.63
N GLU A 204 -3.46 39.14 13.17
CA GLU A 204 -4.79 39.35 13.76
C GLU A 204 -5.20 38.25 14.78
N GLY A 205 -4.22 37.78 15.61
CA GLY A 205 -4.45 36.73 16.61
C GLY A 205 -4.61 35.32 16.04
N ILE A 206 -4.30 35.11 14.77
CA ILE A 206 -4.29 33.79 14.10
C ILE A 206 -2.85 33.39 13.83
N THR A 207 -2.53 32.13 14.15
CA THR A 207 -1.23 31.53 13.86
C THR A 207 -1.21 30.93 12.45
N TYR A 208 -0.15 31.24 11.71
CA TYR A 208 0.10 30.73 10.36
C TYR A 208 1.43 30.03 10.32
N SER A 209 1.51 28.95 9.57
CA SER A 209 2.74 28.18 9.40
C SER A 209 3.11 27.98 7.93
N TRP A 210 4.41 27.88 7.68
CA TRP A 210 4.98 27.48 6.40
C TRP A 210 6.19 26.61 6.62
N GLU A 211 6.33 25.59 5.79
CA GLU A 211 7.50 24.73 5.77
C GLU A 211 8.05 24.61 4.34
N GLY A 212 9.36 24.70 4.22
CA GLY A 212 10.06 24.53 2.97
C GLY A 212 11.44 23.95 3.16
N GLN A 213 12.04 23.58 2.03
CA GLN A 213 13.38 22.97 2.05
C GLN A 213 14.18 23.37 0.83
N LYS A 214 15.51 23.50 1.00
CA LYS A 214 16.46 23.77 -0.07
C LYS A 214 17.69 22.87 0.08
N TYR A 215 18.22 22.39 -1.05
CA TYR A 215 19.46 21.65 -0.98
C TYR A 215 20.63 22.54 -0.62
N LYS A 216 21.42 22.11 0.38
CA LYS A 216 22.78 22.54 0.63
C LYS A 216 23.77 21.70 -0.20
N ALA A 217 23.49 20.40 -0.29
CA ALA A 217 24.21 19.46 -1.15
C ALA A 217 23.26 18.36 -1.63
N LYS A 218 23.14 18.18 -2.94
CA LYS A 218 22.21 17.17 -3.51
C LYS A 218 22.64 15.73 -3.22
N GLY A 219 23.96 15.46 -3.07
CA GLY A 219 24.44 14.12 -2.78
C GLY A 219 23.92 13.09 -3.78
N TRP A 220 23.45 11.94 -3.29
CA TRP A 220 22.92 10.86 -4.11
C TRP A 220 21.63 11.23 -4.87
N HIS A 221 20.89 12.26 -4.46
CA HIS A 221 19.72 12.77 -5.18
C HIS A 221 20.10 13.39 -6.53
N ALA A 222 21.35 13.84 -6.70
CA ALA A 222 21.79 14.41 -7.96
C ALA A 222 22.00 13.37 -9.07
N LEU A 223 22.08 12.08 -8.72
CA LEU A 223 22.39 11.00 -9.66
C LEU A 223 21.22 10.67 -10.57
N PHE A 224 19.99 10.81 -10.08
CA PHE A 224 18.79 10.45 -10.79
C PHE A 224 17.73 11.55 -10.60
N PRO A 225 17.22 12.15 -11.70
CA PRO A 225 16.27 13.27 -11.63
C PRO A 225 15.01 12.98 -10.79
N GLU A 226 14.51 11.75 -10.84
CA GLU A 226 13.32 11.30 -10.12
C GLU A 226 13.49 11.27 -8.59
N THR A 227 14.73 11.35 -8.09
CA THR A 227 15.02 11.39 -6.65
C THR A 227 15.15 12.80 -6.09
N ILE A 228 15.09 13.83 -6.96
CA ILE A 228 15.22 15.23 -6.55
C ILE A 228 13.94 15.67 -5.84
N LEU A 229 14.09 16.12 -4.59
CA LEU A 229 12.99 16.67 -3.81
C LEU A 229 12.63 18.09 -4.28
N PRO A 230 11.35 18.51 -4.14
CA PRO A 230 10.97 19.89 -4.35
C PRO A 230 11.81 20.84 -3.50
N SER A 231 12.19 21.97 -4.07
CA SER A 231 13.02 22.98 -3.40
C SER A 231 12.30 24.31 -3.36
N SER A 232 12.30 24.95 -2.20
CA SER A 232 11.73 26.28 -1.96
C SER A 232 12.85 27.28 -1.67
N PRO A 233 12.69 28.59 -1.91
CA PRO A 233 13.58 29.60 -1.41
C PRO A 233 13.76 29.49 0.12
N VAL A 234 14.92 29.87 0.63
CA VAL A 234 15.12 30.01 2.07
C VAL A 234 14.72 31.43 2.44
N PRO A 235 13.73 31.63 3.33
CA PRO A 235 13.28 32.96 3.71
C PRO A 235 14.39 33.73 4.45
N THR A 236 14.44 35.03 4.23
CA THR A 236 15.38 35.94 4.92
C THR A 236 14.88 36.38 6.28
N PHE A 237 13.65 36.07 6.64
CA PHE A 237 13.05 36.42 7.93
C PHE A 237 13.83 35.85 9.13
N GLU A 238 13.82 36.63 10.23
CA GLU A 238 14.25 36.24 11.55
C GLU A 238 13.10 36.26 12.55
N THR A 239 13.28 35.61 13.69
CA THR A 239 12.27 35.64 14.77
C THR A 239 12.13 37.04 15.31
N GLY A 240 10.91 37.54 15.38
CA GLY A 240 10.58 38.92 15.80
C GLY A 240 10.38 39.87 14.62
N ASP A 241 10.72 39.53 13.41
CA ASP A 241 10.50 40.37 12.24
C ASP A 241 9.00 40.67 12.05
N VAL A 242 8.74 41.89 11.58
CA VAL A 242 7.40 42.34 11.26
C VAL A 242 7.34 42.68 9.77
N THR A 243 6.31 42.21 9.11
CA THR A 243 6.02 42.48 7.69
C THR A 243 4.54 42.68 7.51
N THR A 244 4.07 42.84 6.29
CA THR A 244 2.65 42.98 5.98
C THR A 244 2.16 41.87 5.06
N THR A 245 0.88 41.58 5.13
CA THR A 245 0.25 40.60 4.21
C THR A 245 0.33 41.12 2.79
N PHE A 246 0.92 40.30 1.90
CA PHE A 246 0.95 40.53 0.45
C PHE A 246 -0.35 40.12 -0.22
N SER A 247 -0.89 38.98 0.17
CA SER A 247 -2.19 38.47 -0.26
C SER A 247 -2.78 37.56 0.82
N THR A 248 -4.09 37.47 0.84
CA THR A 248 -4.84 36.64 1.78
C THR A 248 -5.87 35.82 1.03
N GLY A 249 -6.30 34.73 1.60
CA GLY A 249 -7.28 33.84 0.97
C GLY A 249 -7.83 32.79 1.94
N CYS A 250 -8.78 32.02 1.46
CA CYS A 250 -9.32 30.89 2.17
C CYS A 250 -9.26 29.64 1.27
N GLY A 251 -9.17 28.50 1.91
CA GLY A 251 -9.19 27.20 1.26
C GLY A 251 -9.89 26.17 2.12
N SER A 252 -10.06 24.99 1.60
CA SER A 252 -10.51 23.84 2.38
C SER A 252 -9.52 22.70 2.20
N ALA A 253 -9.06 22.11 3.29
CA ALA A 253 -8.28 20.88 3.29
C ALA A 253 -9.19 19.72 3.68
N SER A 254 -9.10 18.61 2.97
CA SER A 254 -9.59 17.35 3.48
C SER A 254 -8.44 16.65 4.22
N THR A 255 -8.76 15.95 5.29
CA THR A 255 -7.79 15.00 5.88
C THR A 255 -7.26 14.11 4.78
N PRO A 256 -5.94 13.80 4.74
CA PRO A 256 -5.41 12.91 3.73
C PRO A 256 -6.16 11.59 3.74
N VAL A 257 -6.89 11.31 2.67
CA VAL A 257 -7.63 10.04 2.53
C VAL A 257 -6.59 8.93 2.40
N PRO A 258 -6.66 7.87 3.22
CA PRO A 258 -5.84 6.70 3.02
C PRO A 258 -6.04 6.18 1.61
N ARG A 259 -4.96 5.75 0.95
CA ARG A 259 -5.06 5.15 -0.39
C ARG A 259 -5.17 3.63 -0.26
N TYR A 260 -5.88 3.01 -1.18
CA TYR A 260 -5.86 1.56 -1.31
C TYR A 260 -4.42 1.03 -1.39
N PHE A 261 -4.18 -0.17 -0.90
CA PHE A 261 -2.88 -0.79 -1.07
C PHE A 261 -2.60 -1.08 -2.54
N THR A 262 -1.38 -0.79 -2.97
CA THR A 262 -0.75 -1.42 -4.12
C THR A 262 0.07 -2.60 -3.65
N VAL A 263 0.57 -3.45 -4.56
CA VAL A 263 1.47 -4.54 -4.19
C VAL A 263 2.67 -4.02 -3.40
N ALA A 264 3.28 -2.92 -3.85
CA ALA A 264 4.46 -2.33 -3.19
C ALA A 264 4.14 -1.86 -1.76
N THR A 265 3.04 -1.14 -1.57
CA THR A 265 2.68 -0.60 -0.24
C THR A 265 2.15 -1.67 0.71
N LEU A 266 1.50 -2.72 0.19
CA LEU A 266 1.11 -3.88 0.99
C LEU A 266 2.35 -4.67 1.46
N MET A 267 3.32 -4.90 0.57
CA MET A 267 4.58 -5.54 0.93
C MET A 267 5.36 -4.71 1.96
N GLU A 268 5.45 -3.39 1.77
CA GLU A 268 6.10 -2.47 2.73
C GLU A 268 5.50 -2.65 4.13
N ARG A 269 4.18 -2.63 4.24
CA ARG A 269 3.47 -2.84 5.51
C ARG A 269 3.73 -4.22 6.11
N LEU A 270 3.69 -5.27 5.30
CA LEU A 270 3.97 -6.63 5.75
C LEU A 270 5.43 -6.81 6.21
N TYR A 271 6.39 -6.14 5.54
CA TYR A 271 7.79 -6.18 5.96
C TYR A 271 8.06 -5.39 7.24
N GLU A 272 7.33 -4.31 7.50
CA GLU A 272 7.38 -3.60 8.78
C GLU A 272 6.94 -4.53 9.94
N GLU A 273 5.94 -5.37 9.71
CA GLU A 273 5.37 -6.25 10.74
C GLU A 273 6.11 -7.60 10.88
N ARG A 274 6.47 -8.24 9.76
CA ARG A 274 7.09 -9.58 9.77
C ARG A 274 8.60 -9.59 9.54
N GLY A 275 9.16 -8.47 9.09
CA GLY A 275 10.56 -8.37 8.67
C GLY A 275 10.82 -8.84 7.25
N THR A 276 11.97 -8.45 6.71
CA THR A 276 12.36 -8.69 5.31
C THR A 276 12.85 -10.11 5.02
N SER A 277 13.04 -10.94 6.05
CA SER A 277 13.42 -12.35 5.90
C SER A 277 12.34 -13.21 5.24
N HIS A 278 11.09 -12.77 5.32
CA HIS A 278 9.91 -13.47 4.77
C HIS A 278 9.50 -12.98 3.37
N ALA A 279 10.43 -12.37 2.62
CA ALA A 279 10.09 -11.74 1.34
C ALA A 279 9.47 -12.70 0.32
N ASN A 280 10.01 -13.92 0.21
CA ASN A 280 9.48 -14.92 -0.72
C ASN A 280 8.12 -15.46 -0.30
N GLU A 281 7.92 -15.70 0.98
CA GLU A 281 6.66 -16.18 1.55
C GLU A 281 5.57 -15.13 1.32
N ILE A 282 5.81 -13.88 1.68
CA ILE A 282 4.89 -12.76 1.47
C ILE A 282 4.53 -12.61 -0.02
N ALA A 283 5.53 -12.73 -0.91
CA ALA A 283 5.27 -12.65 -2.34
C ALA A 283 4.35 -13.78 -2.84
N LYS A 284 4.56 -15.01 -2.37
CA LYS A 284 3.72 -16.17 -2.69
C LYS A 284 2.32 -16.04 -2.11
N ASP A 285 2.20 -15.55 -0.87
CA ASP A 285 0.92 -15.34 -0.21
C ASP A 285 0.04 -14.35 -0.98
N ILE A 286 0.60 -13.24 -1.46
CA ILE A 286 -0.14 -12.25 -2.28
C ILE A 286 -0.66 -12.91 -3.57
N ILE A 287 0.19 -13.65 -4.28
CA ILE A 287 -0.20 -14.34 -5.51
C ILE A 287 -1.26 -15.39 -5.23
N HIS A 288 -1.06 -16.19 -4.20
CA HIS A 288 -2.01 -17.23 -3.82
C HIS A 288 -3.40 -16.66 -3.49
N LEU A 289 -3.46 -15.52 -2.80
CA LEU A 289 -4.72 -14.84 -2.54
C LEU A 289 -5.39 -14.34 -3.83
N GLU A 290 -4.62 -13.89 -4.84
CA GLU A 290 -5.16 -13.55 -6.16
C GLU A 290 -5.69 -14.78 -6.91
N GLU A 291 -4.92 -15.85 -6.98
CA GLU A 291 -5.29 -17.11 -7.63
C GLU A 291 -6.52 -17.75 -7.00
N MET A 292 -6.60 -17.70 -5.67
CA MET A 292 -7.77 -18.14 -4.91
C MET A 292 -9.00 -17.23 -5.12
N GLY A 293 -8.83 -16.08 -5.78
CA GLY A 293 -9.87 -15.10 -6.00
C GLY A 293 -10.35 -14.42 -4.71
N MET A 294 -9.48 -14.29 -3.70
CA MET A 294 -9.77 -13.55 -2.47
C MET A 294 -9.54 -12.05 -2.63
N ILE A 295 -8.53 -11.70 -3.41
CA ILE A 295 -8.19 -10.32 -3.78
C ILE A 295 -8.17 -10.19 -5.30
N LYS A 296 -8.27 -8.95 -5.78
CA LYS A 296 -8.13 -8.58 -7.19
C LYS A 296 -7.42 -7.24 -7.30
N ARG A 297 -6.82 -6.96 -8.45
CA ARG A 297 -6.29 -5.62 -8.78
C ARG A 297 -7.25 -4.88 -9.69
N ASP A 298 -7.37 -3.57 -9.45
CA ASP A 298 -8.05 -2.68 -10.39
C ASP A 298 -7.09 -2.20 -11.50
N ILE A 299 -7.58 -1.35 -12.38
CA ILE A 299 -6.81 -0.78 -13.50
C ILE A 299 -5.66 0.14 -13.04
N TYR A 300 -5.68 0.60 -11.80
CA TYR A 300 -4.64 1.45 -11.19
C TYR A 300 -3.63 0.63 -10.37
N GLY A 301 -3.80 -0.69 -10.30
CA GLY A 301 -2.96 -1.58 -9.51
C GLY A 301 -3.30 -1.62 -8.01
N HIS A 302 -4.45 -1.07 -7.61
CA HIS A 302 -4.92 -1.17 -6.24
C HIS A 302 -5.39 -2.58 -5.92
N ILE A 303 -5.04 -3.07 -4.75
CA ILE A 303 -5.49 -4.37 -4.24
C ILE A 303 -6.80 -4.16 -3.50
N LEU A 304 -7.83 -4.85 -3.96
CA LEU A 304 -9.18 -4.81 -3.41
C LEU A 304 -9.62 -6.22 -3.01
N LEU A 305 -10.45 -6.33 -1.97
CA LEU A 305 -11.11 -7.58 -1.67
C LEU A 305 -12.15 -7.93 -2.74
N THR A 306 -12.29 -9.21 -3.01
CA THR A 306 -13.45 -9.74 -3.75
C THR A 306 -14.58 -10.06 -2.77
N GLU A 307 -15.76 -10.37 -3.25
CA GLU A 307 -16.85 -10.87 -2.40
C GLU A 307 -16.42 -12.10 -1.58
N LYS A 308 -15.67 -13.00 -2.21
CA LYS A 308 -15.12 -14.19 -1.56
C LYS A 308 -14.14 -13.81 -0.44
N GLY A 309 -13.27 -12.82 -0.67
CA GLY A 309 -12.35 -12.30 0.33
C GLY A 309 -13.06 -11.60 1.49
N ILE A 310 -14.12 -10.84 1.21
CA ILE A 310 -14.96 -10.21 2.24
C ILE A 310 -15.59 -11.27 3.13
N VAL A 311 -16.17 -12.31 2.52
CA VAL A 311 -16.80 -13.43 3.25
C VAL A 311 -15.76 -14.14 4.13
N LEU A 312 -14.60 -14.51 3.56
CA LEU A 312 -13.53 -15.13 4.35
C LEU A 312 -13.12 -14.25 5.52
N ASN A 313 -12.88 -12.96 5.27
CA ASN A 313 -12.50 -12.02 6.33
C ASN A 313 -13.58 -11.93 7.42
N SER A 314 -14.86 -11.94 7.06
CA SER A 314 -15.96 -11.91 8.03
C SER A 314 -16.01 -13.15 8.92
N ILE A 315 -15.61 -14.30 8.38
CA ILE A 315 -15.53 -15.57 9.12
C ILE A 315 -14.37 -15.54 10.11
N VAL A 316 -13.17 -15.18 9.65
CA VAL A 316 -11.95 -15.28 10.47
C VAL A 316 -11.68 -14.06 11.34
N LYS A 317 -12.40 -12.95 11.13
CA LYS A 317 -12.19 -11.70 11.88
C LYS A 317 -12.33 -11.90 13.38
N GLY A 318 -11.28 -11.55 14.12
CA GLY A 318 -11.20 -11.70 15.57
C GLY A 318 -10.80 -13.11 16.04
N MET A 319 -10.57 -14.05 15.14
CA MET A 319 -9.97 -15.34 15.48
C MET A 319 -8.45 -15.22 15.59
N LYS A 320 -7.84 -16.11 16.41
CA LYS A 320 -6.37 -16.16 16.60
C LYS A 320 -5.64 -16.23 15.25
N ILE A 321 -6.10 -17.04 14.31
CA ILE A 321 -5.45 -17.22 12.98
C ILE A 321 -5.42 -15.94 12.15
N SER A 322 -6.28 -14.97 12.40
CA SER A 322 -6.32 -13.70 11.67
C SER A 322 -5.44 -12.60 12.28
N SER A 323 -4.76 -12.91 13.37
CA SER A 323 -3.93 -11.95 14.11
C SER A 323 -2.45 -12.01 13.69
N MET A 324 -1.73 -10.88 13.82
CA MET A 324 -0.28 -10.85 13.62
C MET A 324 0.46 -11.57 14.76
N GLU A 325 -0.12 -11.64 15.94
CA GLU A 325 0.40 -12.39 17.09
C GLU A 325 0.54 -13.87 16.75
N ALA A 326 -0.44 -14.46 16.07
CA ALA A 326 -0.38 -15.84 15.62
C ALA A 326 0.76 -16.09 14.62
N VAL A 327 0.97 -15.13 13.70
CA VAL A 327 2.10 -15.19 12.76
C VAL A 327 3.43 -15.14 13.51
N HIS A 328 3.59 -14.20 14.45
CA HIS A 328 4.81 -14.07 15.25
C HIS A 328 5.06 -15.28 16.15
N GLU A 329 4.00 -15.89 16.69
CA GLU A 329 4.11 -17.12 17.49
C GLU A 329 4.71 -18.26 16.65
N VAL A 330 4.19 -18.48 15.45
CA VAL A 330 4.69 -19.55 14.54
C VAL A 330 6.10 -19.22 14.04
N ASP A 331 6.37 -17.97 13.61
CA ASP A 331 7.70 -17.55 13.17
C ASP A 331 8.76 -17.69 14.28
N SER A 332 8.40 -17.36 15.53
CA SER A 332 9.25 -17.55 16.71
C SER A 332 9.53 -19.03 17.00
N LEU A 333 8.51 -19.87 16.89
CA LEU A 333 8.62 -21.30 17.08
C LEU A 333 9.58 -21.92 16.03
N ILE A 334 9.41 -21.57 14.75
CA ILE A 334 10.28 -21.99 13.66
C ILE A 334 11.72 -21.52 13.91
N SER A 335 11.91 -20.25 14.25
CA SER A 335 13.22 -19.67 14.53
C SER A 335 13.92 -20.34 15.71
N SER A 336 13.18 -20.68 16.76
CA SER A 336 13.71 -21.39 17.94
C SER A 336 14.16 -22.81 17.59
N LYS A 337 13.42 -23.48 16.70
CA LYS A 337 13.81 -24.80 16.19
C LYS A 337 15.07 -24.73 15.34
N LEU A 338 15.14 -23.76 14.41
CA LEU A 338 16.31 -23.59 13.53
C LEU A 338 17.59 -23.27 14.30
N ARG A 339 17.49 -22.50 15.39
CA ARG A 339 18.64 -22.20 16.27
C ARG A 339 18.98 -23.33 17.24
N GLY A 340 18.25 -24.44 17.23
CA GLY A 340 18.46 -25.55 18.16
C GLY A 340 18.03 -25.24 19.62
N ALA A 341 17.30 -24.16 19.86
CA ALA A 341 16.83 -23.78 21.18
C ALA A 341 15.74 -24.71 21.75
N ILE A 342 15.02 -25.41 20.86
CA ILE A 342 14.02 -26.40 21.24
C ILE A 342 14.24 -27.74 20.49
N SER A 343 13.89 -28.85 21.13
CA SER A 343 13.93 -30.18 20.52
C SER A 343 12.87 -30.32 19.41
N LYS A 344 13.02 -31.33 18.55
CA LYS A 344 11.99 -31.66 17.54
C LYS A 344 10.66 -32.00 18.21
N SER A 345 10.68 -32.81 19.25
CA SER A 345 9.45 -33.23 19.95
C SER A 345 8.73 -32.03 20.60
N ALA A 346 9.49 -31.07 21.20
CA ALA A 346 8.90 -29.86 21.75
C ALA A 346 8.29 -28.97 20.66
N PHE A 347 8.96 -28.83 19.51
CA PHE A 347 8.43 -28.11 18.35
C PHE A 347 7.13 -28.74 17.86
N ASP A 348 7.12 -30.04 17.60
CA ASP A 348 5.95 -30.78 17.10
C ASP A 348 4.75 -30.65 18.06
N LYS A 349 5.00 -30.77 19.38
CA LYS A 349 3.95 -30.61 20.39
C LYS A 349 3.34 -29.19 20.40
N GLN A 350 4.17 -28.14 20.33
CA GLN A 350 3.68 -26.76 20.34
C GLN A 350 2.92 -26.42 19.05
N LEU A 351 3.39 -26.92 17.91
CA LEU A 351 2.69 -26.75 16.64
C LEU A 351 1.36 -27.49 16.60
N GLN A 352 1.30 -28.72 17.15
CA GLN A 352 0.05 -29.47 17.28
C GLN A 352 -0.95 -28.73 18.18
N GLN A 353 -0.48 -28.17 19.31
CA GLN A 353 -1.34 -27.41 20.22
C GLN A 353 -1.88 -26.17 19.52
N PHE A 354 -1.04 -25.39 18.85
CA PHE A 354 -1.46 -24.22 18.08
C PHE A 354 -2.53 -24.59 17.03
N THR A 355 -2.30 -25.70 16.30
CA THR A 355 -3.25 -26.16 15.29
C THR A 355 -4.57 -26.60 15.90
N ALA A 356 -4.52 -27.28 17.04
CA ALA A 356 -5.73 -27.72 17.76
C ALA A 356 -6.54 -26.53 18.25
N ASP A 357 -5.89 -25.51 18.83
CA ASP A 357 -6.54 -24.30 19.33
C ASP A 357 -7.25 -23.54 18.20
N VAL A 358 -6.55 -23.31 17.07
CA VAL A 358 -7.11 -22.65 15.89
C VAL A 358 -8.27 -23.46 15.30
N THR A 359 -8.14 -24.77 15.22
CA THR A 359 -9.18 -25.65 14.70
C THR A 359 -10.42 -25.62 15.59
N ALA A 360 -10.24 -25.68 16.91
CA ALA A 360 -11.33 -25.59 17.86
C ALA A 360 -12.07 -24.24 17.76
N GLU A 361 -11.32 -23.14 17.62
CA GLU A 361 -11.89 -21.80 17.45
C GLU A 361 -12.72 -21.69 16.16
N ILE A 362 -12.20 -22.23 15.04
CA ILE A 362 -12.92 -22.24 13.76
C ILE A 362 -14.21 -23.07 13.88
N LEU A 363 -14.12 -24.27 14.45
CA LEU A 363 -15.28 -25.16 14.59
C LEU A 363 -16.34 -24.63 15.56
N ALA A 364 -15.93 -23.90 16.58
CA ALA A 364 -16.84 -23.25 17.51
C ALA A 364 -17.50 -21.99 16.96
N SER A 365 -16.97 -21.47 15.81
CA SER A 365 -17.52 -20.26 15.22
C SER A 365 -18.86 -20.52 14.54
N PRO A 366 -19.94 -19.83 14.93
CA PRO A 366 -21.23 -19.90 14.23
C PRO A 366 -21.16 -19.33 12.80
N ARG A 367 -20.00 -18.76 12.39
CA ARG A 367 -19.80 -18.04 11.13
C ARG A 367 -19.19 -18.88 10.01
N LEU A 368 -19.15 -20.22 10.14
CA LEU A 368 -18.68 -21.11 9.05
C LEU A 368 -19.46 -20.94 7.73
N TYR A 369 -20.62 -20.35 7.81
CA TYR A 369 -21.34 -19.81 6.66
C TYR A 369 -21.62 -18.34 6.96
N PRO A 370 -21.52 -17.41 5.98
CA PRO A 370 -22.02 -16.06 6.17
C PRO A 370 -23.52 -16.15 6.42
N MET A 371 -23.85 -16.33 7.68
CA MET A 371 -25.25 -16.28 8.12
C MET A 371 -25.70 -14.84 7.93
N MET A 372 -26.90 -14.68 7.47
CA MET A 372 -27.59 -13.41 7.59
C MET A 372 -27.45 -12.93 9.02
N GLU A 373 -27.08 -11.68 9.24
CA GLU A 373 -27.01 -11.09 10.60
C GLU A 373 -28.37 -11.20 11.32
N GLU A 374 -29.40 -11.44 10.56
CA GLU A 374 -30.77 -11.72 11.02
C GLU A 374 -31.35 -12.90 10.26
N ASP A 375 -32.02 -13.78 10.95
CA ASP A 375 -32.73 -14.89 10.35
C ASP A 375 -33.85 -14.35 9.44
N VAL A 376 -33.79 -14.69 8.16
CA VAL A 376 -34.85 -14.35 7.18
C VAL A 376 -35.77 -15.56 7.09
N PRO A 377 -37.03 -15.44 7.53
CA PRO A 377 -37.99 -16.52 7.40
C PRO A 377 -38.14 -16.98 5.95
N CYS A 378 -38.32 -18.26 5.72
CA CYS A 378 -38.58 -18.77 4.38
C CYS A 378 -39.89 -18.19 3.84
N PRO A 379 -39.90 -17.53 2.69
CA PRO A 379 -41.13 -16.95 2.14
C PRO A 379 -42.13 -18.02 1.67
N HIS A 380 -41.74 -19.29 1.63
CA HIS A 380 -42.60 -20.38 1.18
C HIS A 380 -43.24 -21.14 2.35
N CYS A 381 -42.45 -21.66 3.32
CA CYS A 381 -42.99 -22.45 4.43
C CYS A 381 -43.18 -21.65 5.71
N THR A 382 -42.62 -20.46 5.83
CA THR A 382 -42.65 -19.59 7.03
C THR A 382 -42.07 -20.17 8.31
N GLU A 383 -41.83 -21.49 8.38
CA GLU A 383 -41.30 -22.22 9.54
C GLU A 383 -39.77 -22.32 9.52
N GLY A 384 -39.17 -22.43 8.32
CA GLY A 384 -37.72 -22.50 8.12
C GLY A 384 -37.08 -21.15 7.89
N VAL A 385 -35.77 -21.12 7.96
CA VAL A 385 -34.92 -19.94 7.72
C VAL A 385 -34.14 -20.11 6.43
N MET A 386 -34.02 -19.04 5.67
CA MET A 386 -33.23 -19.05 4.44
C MET A 386 -31.74 -19.03 4.75
N LYS A 387 -31.04 -20.12 4.46
CA LYS A 387 -29.56 -20.22 4.56
C LYS A 387 -28.90 -19.89 3.23
N ILE A 388 -27.89 -19.03 3.27
CA ILE A 388 -27.18 -18.62 2.07
C ILE A 388 -26.01 -19.55 1.79
N TYR A 389 -26.03 -20.14 0.60
CA TYR A 389 -24.93 -20.90 0.03
C TYR A 389 -24.32 -20.09 -1.13
N GLY A 390 -23.12 -20.42 -1.58
CA GLY A 390 -22.38 -19.63 -2.55
C GLY A 390 -23.20 -19.08 -3.73
N LYS A 391 -24.02 -19.91 -4.40
CA LYS A 391 -24.85 -19.53 -5.56
C LYS A 391 -26.34 -19.45 -5.27
N VAL A 392 -26.80 -19.87 -4.11
CA VAL A 392 -28.22 -20.07 -3.80
C VAL A 392 -28.50 -19.76 -2.34
N ALA A 393 -29.69 -19.21 -2.03
CA ALA A 393 -30.28 -19.22 -0.70
C ALA A 393 -31.30 -20.35 -0.66
N LYS A 394 -31.21 -21.24 0.30
CA LYS A 394 -32.11 -22.41 0.48
C LYS A 394 -32.71 -22.43 1.88
N CYS A 395 -33.97 -22.86 1.98
CA CYS A 395 -34.62 -23.11 3.27
C CYS A 395 -33.90 -24.22 4.02
N ASP A 396 -33.75 -24.08 5.34
CA ASP A 396 -33.18 -25.09 6.24
C ASP A 396 -34.20 -26.12 6.77
N ASN A 397 -35.50 -25.89 6.55
CA ASN A 397 -36.52 -26.85 6.87
C ASN A 397 -36.39 -28.05 5.90
N PRO A 398 -36.20 -29.29 6.41
CA PRO A 398 -36.07 -30.50 5.60
C PRO A 398 -37.28 -30.78 4.70
N ASP A 399 -38.47 -30.35 5.11
CA ASP A 399 -39.71 -30.55 4.39
C ASP A 399 -40.03 -29.45 3.38
N CYS A 400 -39.07 -28.50 3.18
CA CYS A 400 -39.23 -27.36 2.30
C CYS A 400 -38.09 -27.28 1.26
N ASP A 401 -38.41 -27.49 0.00
CA ASP A 401 -37.42 -27.42 -1.12
C ASP A 401 -37.22 -26.04 -1.69
N HIS A 402 -37.72 -24.99 -1.00
CA HIS A 402 -37.63 -23.63 -1.50
C HIS A 402 -36.18 -23.12 -1.56
N TYR A 403 -35.78 -22.59 -2.71
CA TYR A 403 -34.50 -21.94 -2.90
C TYR A 403 -34.58 -20.77 -3.89
N VAL A 404 -33.66 -19.82 -3.75
CA VAL A 404 -33.53 -18.66 -4.65
C VAL A 404 -32.10 -18.56 -5.10
N PHE A 405 -31.86 -18.52 -6.41
CA PHE A 405 -30.53 -18.25 -6.96
C PHE A 405 -30.09 -16.82 -6.62
N ARG A 406 -28.80 -16.67 -6.41
CA ARG A 406 -28.20 -15.34 -6.17
C ARG A 406 -27.71 -14.67 -7.45
N GLN A 407 -27.52 -15.43 -8.52
CA GLN A 407 -26.96 -14.92 -9.76
C GLN A 407 -28.03 -14.70 -10.83
N PHE A 408 -28.13 -13.47 -11.34
CA PHE A 408 -29.06 -13.06 -12.38
C PHE A 408 -28.31 -12.30 -13.47
N LEU A 409 -28.41 -12.74 -14.72
CA LEU A 409 -27.82 -12.07 -15.90
C LEU A 409 -26.39 -11.59 -15.68
N GLY A 410 -25.53 -12.46 -15.11
CA GLY A 410 -24.13 -12.20 -14.84
C GLY A 410 -23.84 -11.37 -13.57
N LYS A 411 -24.88 -10.91 -12.85
CA LYS A 411 -24.76 -10.19 -11.58
C LYS A 411 -25.12 -11.10 -10.41
N ILE A 412 -24.27 -11.14 -9.38
CA ILE A 412 -24.56 -11.79 -8.10
C ILE A 412 -25.16 -10.75 -7.17
N LEU A 413 -26.30 -11.04 -6.56
CA LEU A 413 -26.89 -10.20 -5.51
C LEU A 413 -26.02 -10.24 -4.26
N ASP A 414 -25.68 -9.08 -3.73
CA ASP A 414 -25.11 -8.97 -2.39
C ASP A 414 -26.14 -9.34 -1.31
N TYR A 415 -25.66 -9.45 -0.08
CA TYR A 415 -26.49 -9.86 1.04
C TYR A 415 -27.70 -8.93 1.24
N THR A 416 -27.48 -7.63 1.20
CA THR A 416 -28.54 -6.62 1.44
C THR A 416 -29.64 -6.73 0.41
N GLN A 417 -29.27 -6.87 -0.87
CA GLN A 417 -30.22 -7.01 -1.96
C GLN A 417 -30.95 -8.38 -1.93
N LEU A 418 -30.25 -9.44 -1.55
CA LEU A 418 -30.83 -10.76 -1.39
C LEU A 418 -31.82 -10.79 -0.22
N LYS A 419 -31.46 -10.23 0.93
CA LYS A 419 -32.36 -10.07 2.09
C LYS A 419 -33.63 -9.31 1.69
N LYS A 420 -33.46 -8.17 1.01
CA LYS A 420 -34.57 -7.35 0.54
C LYS A 420 -35.48 -8.14 -0.42
N LEU A 421 -34.88 -8.89 -1.35
CA LEU A 421 -35.64 -9.76 -2.25
C LEU A 421 -36.48 -10.79 -1.49
N LEU A 422 -35.89 -11.44 -0.50
CA LEU A 422 -36.55 -12.49 0.30
C LEU A 422 -37.62 -11.94 1.25
N THR A 423 -37.46 -10.72 1.76
CA THR A 423 -38.40 -10.10 2.71
C THR A 423 -39.50 -9.28 2.05
N THR A 424 -39.18 -8.56 0.98
CA THR A 424 -40.10 -7.61 0.31
C THR A 424 -40.51 -8.05 -1.11
N GLY A 425 -39.95 -9.16 -1.61
CA GLY A 425 -40.18 -9.65 -2.96
C GLY A 425 -39.49 -8.86 -4.07
N THR A 426 -38.71 -7.82 -3.73
CA THR A 426 -38.02 -6.98 -4.74
C THR A 426 -36.70 -6.42 -4.22
N THR A 427 -35.72 -6.22 -5.14
CA THR A 427 -34.47 -5.52 -4.83
C THR A 427 -34.57 -4.03 -5.12
N ASP A 428 -33.55 -3.26 -4.72
CA ASP A 428 -33.33 -1.93 -5.26
C ASP A 428 -32.94 -1.99 -6.74
N HIS A 429 -32.78 -0.82 -7.35
CA HIS A 429 -32.31 -0.71 -8.72
C HIS A 429 -30.79 -0.93 -8.76
N ILE A 430 -30.38 -2.09 -9.24
CA ILE A 430 -28.97 -2.55 -9.23
C ILE A 430 -28.36 -2.34 -10.60
N LYS A 431 -27.14 -1.80 -10.65
CA LYS A 431 -26.35 -1.66 -11.90
C LYS A 431 -25.49 -2.89 -12.14
N GLY A 432 -25.20 -3.19 -13.39
CA GLY A 432 -24.22 -4.21 -13.78
C GLY A 432 -24.81 -5.56 -14.21
N PHE A 433 -26.10 -5.67 -14.49
CA PHE A 433 -26.66 -6.79 -15.23
C PHE A 433 -26.17 -6.79 -16.68
N ARG A 434 -25.99 -7.96 -17.28
CA ARG A 434 -25.58 -8.13 -18.68
C ARG A 434 -26.75 -8.61 -19.53
N SER A 435 -27.06 -7.86 -20.59
CA SER A 435 -28.01 -8.30 -21.59
C SER A 435 -27.44 -9.44 -22.44
N PHE A 436 -28.28 -10.14 -23.20
CA PHE A 436 -27.84 -11.16 -24.16
C PHE A 436 -26.87 -10.62 -25.23
N LYS A 437 -26.86 -9.31 -25.47
CA LYS A 437 -25.92 -8.64 -26.36
C LYS A 437 -24.64 -8.18 -25.69
N GLY A 438 -24.44 -8.53 -24.37
CA GLY A 438 -23.27 -8.18 -23.58
C GLY A 438 -23.29 -6.76 -22.97
N ASN A 439 -24.27 -5.93 -23.27
CA ASN A 439 -24.39 -4.58 -22.74
C ASN A 439 -24.76 -4.58 -21.26
N LEU A 440 -24.11 -3.69 -20.49
CA LEU A 440 -24.45 -3.48 -19.09
C LEU A 440 -25.71 -2.61 -18.95
N PHE A 441 -26.59 -3.00 -18.05
CA PHE A 441 -27.78 -2.23 -17.74
C PHE A 441 -28.13 -2.27 -16.24
N ALA A 442 -29.06 -1.43 -15.81
CA ALA A 442 -29.55 -1.41 -14.45
C ALA A 442 -31.00 -1.93 -14.41
N ALA A 443 -31.31 -2.74 -13.38
CA ALA A 443 -32.60 -3.37 -13.24
C ALA A 443 -32.89 -3.73 -11.76
N ARG A 444 -34.08 -4.24 -11.49
CA ARG A 444 -34.45 -4.86 -10.21
C ARG A 444 -34.65 -6.36 -10.42
N VAL A 445 -34.50 -7.13 -9.36
CA VAL A 445 -34.96 -8.51 -9.29
C VAL A 445 -36.28 -8.51 -8.49
N VAL A 446 -37.29 -9.14 -9.03
CA VAL A 446 -38.64 -9.20 -8.41
C VAL A 446 -39.10 -10.65 -8.39
N ILE A 447 -39.68 -11.08 -7.29
CA ILE A 447 -40.37 -12.39 -7.20
C ILE A 447 -41.71 -12.25 -7.88
N ASN A 448 -41.97 -13.06 -8.92
CA ASN A 448 -43.24 -13.06 -9.66
C ASN A 448 -44.33 -13.80 -8.86
N SER A 449 -45.58 -13.78 -9.39
CA SER A 449 -46.73 -14.44 -8.80
C SER A 449 -46.58 -15.96 -8.58
N ASN A 450 -45.64 -16.58 -9.30
CA ASN A 450 -45.30 -18.01 -9.18
C ASN A 450 -44.16 -18.29 -8.19
N GLY A 451 -43.71 -17.27 -7.42
CA GLY A 451 -42.60 -17.39 -6.47
C GLY A 451 -41.19 -17.39 -7.08
N ASN A 452 -41.09 -17.19 -8.39
CA ASN A 452 -39.79 -17.22 -9.07
C ASN A 452 -39.18 -15.82 -9.24
N PRO A 453 -37.89 -15.62 -8.93
CA PRO A 453 -37.24 -14.33 -9.13
C PRO A 453 -36.95 -14.08 -10.61
N GLN A 454 -37.21 -12.86 -11.08
CA GLN A 454 -36.93 -12.41 -12.43
C GLN A 454 -36.38 -10.99 -12.47
N VAL A 455 -35.53 -10.67 -13.46
CA VAL A 455 -34.96 -9.33 -13.65
C VAL A 455 -35.95 -8.46 -14.43
N THR A 456 -36.30 -7.29 -13.91
CA THR A 456 -37.18 -6.32 -14.56
C THR A 456 -36.57 -4.92 -14.58
N SER A 457 -36.68 -4.26 -15.75
CA SER A 457 -36.30 -2.85 -15.92
C SER A 457 -37.46 -1.87 -15.76
N LYS A 458 -38.71 -2.37 -15.62
CA LYS A 458 -39.90 -1.53 -15.49
C LYS A 458 -40.08 -1.04 -14.05
N PRO A 459 -40.47 0.24 -13.81
CA PRO A 459 -40.92 0.67 -12.49
C PRO A 459 -42.20 -0.11 -12.10
N GLN A 460 -42.34 -0.48 -10.82
CA GLN A 460 -43.60 -1.02 -10.34
C GLN A 460 -44.68 0.06 -10.45
N SER A 461 -45.75 -0.23 -11.19
CA SER A 461 -47.00 0.50 -11.04
C SER A 461 -47.61 0.10 -9.71
N HIS A 462 -47.62 1.01 -8.73
CA HIS A 462 -48.45 0.87 -7.56
C HIS A 462 -49.92 0.88 -8.05
N ASN A 463 -50.56 -0.29 -8.09
CA ASN A 463 -52.00 -0.33 -8.07
C ASN A 463 -52.43 0.03 -6.63
N THR A 464 -53.01 1.21 -6.51
CA THR A 464 -53.83 1.64 -5.36
C THR A 464 -55.05 0.72 -5.21
#